data_8bc516d4adbe690236d90df925abaddb
#
_entry.id   8bc516d4adbe690236d90df925abaddb
#
_cell.length_a   1.000
_cell.length_b   1.000
_cell.length_c   1.000
_cell.angle_alpha   90.00
_cell.angle_beta   90.00
_cell.angle_gamma   90.00
#
_symmetry.space_group_name_H-M   'P 1'
#
loop_
_entity.id
_entity.type
_entity.pdbx_description
1 polymer ?
#
loop_
_entity_poly.entity_id
_entity_poly.type
_entity_poly.pdbx_seq_one_letter_code
_entity_poly.pdbx_strand_id
1 'polypeptide(L)'
;MKERTVLFVDDEENILRSLKRGLIDEPYKTLFANSGKEALEVLEQEKIHILVTDMRMPEMGGLDLLRIVKERYPDIVRIVLSGYTQVTTLLTAINQGEIYKYITKPWELEEEFKPAIRQAVEYYNSKLSNATV
;
A
#
# COMPACT_ATOMS: atom_id res chain seq x y z
N MET A 1 20.01 1.45 10.05
CA MET A 1 18.82 2.10 9.48
C MET A 1 17.56 1.50 10.08
N LYS A 2 16.58 2.33 10.35
CA LYS A 2 15.30 1.83 10.85
C LYS A 2 14.58 1.04 9.77
N GLU A 3 14.03 -0.09 10.17
CA GLU A 3 13.19 -0.90 9.31
C GLU A 3 11.88 -0.16 8.99
N ARG A 4 11.48 -0.15 7.73
CA ARG A 4 10.21 0.42 7.33
C ARG A 4 9.11 -0.63 7.45
N THR A 5 7.88 -0.17 7.64
CA THR A 5 6.72 -1.05 7.80
C THR A 5 5.74 -0.82 6.65
N VAL A 6 5.33 -1.91 6.02
CA VAL A 6 4.36 -1.90 4.92
C VAL A 6 3.10 -2.62 5.39
N LEU A 7 1.95 -1.96 5.26
CA LEU A 7 0.64 -2.54 5.57
C LEU A 7 -0.04 -2.95 4.28
N PHE A 8 -0.40 -4.23 4.19
CA PHE A 8 -1.13 -4.79 3.05
C PHE A 8 -2.57 -5.03 3.44
N VAL A 9 -3.51 -4.51 2.64
CA VAL A 9 -4.94 -4.60 2.90
C VAL A 9 -5.64 -5.26 1.72
N ASP A 10 -6.30 -6.40 1.97
CA ASP A 10 -7.05 -7.14 0.95
C ASP A 10 -8.06 -8.03 1.66
N ASP A 11 -9.29 -8.08 1.16
CA ASP A 11 -10.32 -8.92 1.75
C ASP A 11 -10.20 -10.40 1.36
N GLU A 12 -9.33 -10.71 0.39
CA GLU A 12 -9.06 -12.09 -0.01
C GLU A 12 -7.94 -12.69 0.84
N GLU A 13 -8.31 -13.57 1.74
CA GLU A 13 -7.37 -14.23 2.65
C GLU A 13 -6.23 -14.93 1.92
N ASN A 14 -6.52 -15.52 0.76
CA ASN A 14 -5.50 -16.24 -0.02
C ASN A 14 -4.40 -15.29 -0.51
N ILE A 15 -4.76 -14.08 -0.88
CA ILE A 15 -3.80 -13.07 -1.30
C ILE A 15 -2.90 -12.67 -0.13
N LEU A 16 -3.49 -12.41 1.04
CA LEU A 16 -2.71 -12.04 2.22
C LEU A 16 -1.76 -13.15 2.63
N ARG A 17 -2.20 -14.40 2.61
CA ARG A 17 -1.33 -15.54 2.94
C ARG A 17 -0.18 -15.68 1.95
N SER A 18 -0.48 -15.51 0.67
CA SER A 18 0.53 -15.59 -0.39
C SER A 18 1.59 -14.50 -0.21
N LEU A 19 1.16 -13.27 0.07
CA LEU A 19 2.08 -12.17 0.31
C LEU A 19 2.91 -12.39 1.56
N LYS A 20 2.30 -12.88 2.63
CA LYS A 20 2.98 -13.15 3.87
C LYS A 20 4.15 -14.13 3.67
N ARG A 21 3.93 -15.19 2.88
CA ARG A 21 4.98 -16.15 2.55
C ARG A 21 6.00 -15.59 1.57
N GLY A 22 5.50 -14.91 0.54
CA GLY A 22 6.35 -14.43 -0.53
C GLY A 22 7.28 -13.28 -0.13
N LEU A 23 6.91 -12.52 0.89
CA LEU A 23 7.67 -11.34 1.31
C LEU A 23 8.51 -11.55 2.57
N ILE A 24 8.61 -12.79 3.05
CA ILE A 24 9.27 -13.07 4.32
C ILE A 24 10.74 -12.65 4.35
N ASP A 25 11.41 -12.69 3.21
CA ASP A 25 12.84 -12.35 3.12
C ASP A 25 13.07 -10.88 2.72
N GLU A 26 12.02 -10.09 2.60
CA GLU A 26 12.16 -8.69 2.21
C GLU A 26 12.67 -7.83 3.38
N PRO A 27 13.36 -6.72 3.09
CA PRO A 27 14.04 -5.92 4.12
C PRO A 27 13.13 -4.95 4.89
N TYR A 28 11.84 -5.15 4.84
CA TYR A 28 10.87 -4.32 5.57
C TYR A 28 9.92 -5.21 6.38
N LYS A 29 9.33 -4.61 7.41
CA LYS A 29 8.33 -5.29 8.21
C LYS A 29 7.00 -5.30 7.47
N THR A 30 6.29 -6.42 7.50
CA THR A 30 4.97 -6.55 6.87
C THR A 30 3.87 -6.68 7.90
N LEU A 31 2.77 -5.97 7.70
CA LEU A 31 1.55 -6.12 8.48
C LEU A 31 0.39 -6.31 7.50
N PHE A 32 -0.68 -6.94 7.96
CA PHE A 32 -1.78 -7.33 7.10
C PHE A 32 -3.13 -6.99 7.75
N ALA A 33 -4.07 -6.52 6.93
CA ALA A 33 -5.42 -6.24 7.37
C ALA A 33 -6.38 -6.76 6.29
N ASN A 34 -7.55 -7.28 6.71
CA ASN A 34 -8.50 -7.87 5.78
C ASN A 34 -9.65 -6.93 5.41
N SER A 35 -9.63 -5.70 5.86
CA SER A 35 -10.66 -4.71 5.58
C SER A 35 -10.12 -3.30 5.80
N GLY A 36 -10.84 -2.31 5.28
CA GLY A 36 -10.50 -0.92 5.54
C GLY A 36 -10.59 -0.56 7.01
N LYS A 37 -11.59 -1.11 7.70
CA LYS A 37 -11.76 -0.87 9.13
C LYS A 37 -10.58 -1.41 9.93
N GLU A 38 -10.17 -2.65 9.64
CA GLU A 38 -9.02 -3.24 10.32
C GLU A 38 -7.74 -2.46 10.01
N ALA A 39 -7.59 -2.00 8.76
CA ALA A 39 -6.44 -1.19 8.37
C ALA A 39 -6.36 0.10 9.19
N LEU A 40 -7.49 0.77 9.41
CA LEU A 40 -7.51 1.99 10.21
C LEU A 40 -7.14 1.72 11.67
N GLU A 41 -7.55 0.58 12.21
CA GLU A 41 -7.16 0.18 13.56
C GLU A 41 -5.65 -0.04 13.66
N VAL A 42 -5.04 -0.69 12.66
CA VAL A 42 -3.61 -0.90 12.62
C VAL A 42 -2.87 0.45 12.54
N LEU A 43 -3.38 1.36 11.72
CA LEU A 43 -2.77 2.69 11.56
C LEU A 43 -2.77 3.51 12.85
N GLU A 44 -3.74 3.28 13.72
CA GLU A 44 -3.80 3.95 15.03
C GLU A 44 -2.77 3.40 16.02
N GLN A 45 -2.37 2.14 15.85
CA GLN A 45 -1.52 1.44 16.81
C GLN A 45 -0.06 1.31 16.36
N GLU A 46 0.18 1.31 15.05
CA GLU A 46 1.50 1.05 14.50
C GLU A 46 1.93 2.18 13.56
N LYS A 47 3.24 2.45 13.56
CA LYS A 47 3.81 3.38 12.59
C LYS A 47 3.93 2.69 11.23
N ILE A 48 3.16 3.16 10.26
CA ILE A 48 3.14 2.60 8.90
C ILE A 48 3.78 3.62 7.95
N HIS A 49 4.62 3.13 7.04
CA HIS A 49 5.32 3.99 6.08
C HIS A 49 4.75 3.84 4.67
N ILE A 50 4.32 2.62 4.32
CA ILE A 50 3.73 2.35 3.01
C ILE A 50 2.43 1.58 3.22
N LEU A 51 1.37 1.98 2.51
CA LEU A 51 0.08 1.30 2.50
C LEU A 51 -0.17 0.72 1.12
N VAL A 52 -0.49 -0.57 1.05
CA VAL A 52 -0.83 -1.26 -0.18
C VAL A 52 -2.22 -1.84 -0.01
N THR A 53 -3.22 -1.32 -0.72
CA THR A 53 -4.60 -1.76 -0.52
C THR A 53 -5.25 -2.21 -1.81
N ASP A 54 -6.08 -3.26 -1.69
CA ASP A 54 -6.98 -3.65 -2.76
C ASP A 54 -8.00 -2.53 -2.99
N MET A 55 -8.46 -2.40 -4.22
CA MET A 55 -9.41 -1.36 -4.59
C MET A 55 -10.84 -1.70 -4.19
N ARG A 56 -11.24 -2.96 -4.32
CA ARG A 56 -12.61 -3.38 -4.04
C ARG A 56 -12.69 -4.24 -2.80
N MET A 57 -13.27 -3.68 -1.76
CA MET A 57 -13.49 -4.39 -0.50
C MET A 57 -14.90 -4.06 0.00
N PRO A 58 -15.56 -4.99 0.74
CA PRO A 58 -16.86 -4.70 1.32
C PRO A 58 -16.80 -3.50 2.28
N GLU A 59 -17.87 -2.75 2.34
CA GLU A 59 -18.10 -1.61 3.24
C GLU A 59 -17.22 -0.40 2.93
N MET A 60 -15.91 -0.55 2.96
CA MET A 60 -14.98 0.55 2.66
C MET A 60 -14.03 0.10 1.55
N GLY A 61 -14.16 0.72 0.38
CA GLY A 61 -13.27 0.44 -0.74
C GLY A 61 -11.88 1.03 -0.53
N GLY A 62 -10.93 0.57 -1.35
CA GLY A 62 -9.55 1.03 -1.25
C GLY A 62 -9.38 2.53 -1.46
N LEU A 63 -10.13 3.12 -2.40
CA LEU A 63 -10.02 4.56 -2.63
C LEU A 63 -10.53 5.38 -1.44
N ASP A 64 -11.58 4.91 -0.77
CA ASP A 64 -12.08 5.57 0.43
C ASP A 64 -11.04 5.50 1.55
N LEU A 65 -10.44 4.33 1.72
CA LEU A 65 -9.36 4.16 2.69
C LEU A 65 -8.19 5.09 2.38
N LEU A 66 -7.80 5.19 1.11
CA LEU A 66 -6.69 6.04 0.69
C LEU A 66 -6.95 7.51 0.96
N ARG A 67 -8.20 7.97 0.77
CA ARG A 67 -8.55 9.36 1.07
C ARG A 67 -8.42 9.66 2.56
N ILE A 68 -8.88 8.74 3.40
CA ILE A 68 -8.75 8.88 4.86
C ILE A 68 -7.27 8.93 5.24
N VAL A 69 -6.46 8.02 4.68
CA VAL A 69 -5.04 7.95 4.99
C VAL A 69 -4.32 9.21 4.51
N LYS A 70 -4.64 9.71 3.32
CA LYS A 70 -4.06 10.95 2.82
C LYS A 70 -4.34 12.12 3.76
N GLU A 71 -5.53 12.18 4.31
CA GLU A 71 -5.92 13.25 5.21
C GLU A 71 -5.26 13.14 6.58
N ARG A 72 -5.27 11.93 7.17
CA ARG A 72 -4.76 11.72 8.52
C ARG A 72 -3.27 11.42 8.61
N TYR A 73 -2.72 10.77 7.58
CA TYR A 73 -1.34 10.31 7.55
C TYR A 73 -0.70 10.62 6.20
N PRO A 74 -0.54 11.91 5.87
CA PRO A 74 -0.15 12.31 4.51
C PRO A 74 1.22 11.81 4.06
N ASP A 75 2.10 11.45 5.00
CA ASP A 75 3.44 10.98 4.66
C ASP A 75 3.49 9.51 4.22
N ILE A 76 2.42 8.75 4.46
CA ILE A 76 2.38 7.35 4.04
C ILE A 76 2.32 7.29 2.52
N VAL A 77 3.20 6.48 1.92
CA VAL A 77 3.17 6.22 0.48
C VAL A 77 2.02 5.24 0.20
N ARG A 78 1.17 5.58 -0.74
CA ARG A 78 -0.08 4.86 -1.00
C ARG A 78 -0.04 4.15 -2.34
N ILE A 79 -0.29 2.84 -2.33
CA ILE A 79 -0.30 1.97 -3.50
C ILE A 79 -1.63 1.22 -3.55
N VAL A 80 -2.16 1.03 -4.76
CA VAL A 80 -3.41 0.30 -5.00
C VAL A 80 -3.15 -0.98 -5.78
N LEU A 81 -3.82 -2.06 -5.38
CA LEU A 81 -3.87 -3.31 -6.14
C LEU A 81 -5.19 -3.33 -6.91
N SER A 82 -5.15 -3.53 -8.21
CA SER A 82 -6.35 -3.36 -9.04
C SER A 82 -6.40 -4.32 -10.22
N GLY A 83 -7.61 -4.70 -10.61
CA GLY A 83 -7.84 -5.38 -11.89
C GLY A 83 -7.82 -4.38 -13.04
N TYR A 84 -7.82 -4.90 -14.27
CA TYR A 84 -7.67 -4.10 -15.48
C TYR A 84 -8.82 -3.13 -15.75
N THR A 85 -10.00 -3.40 -15.23
CA THR A 85 -11.21 -2.64 -15.59
C THR A 85 -11.29 -1.25 -14.95
N GLN A 86 -10.31 -0.86 -14.15
CA GLN A 86 -10.41 0.36 -13.35
C GLN A 86 -9.31 1.37 -13.61
N VAL A 87 -8.66 1.26 -14.77
CA VAL A 87 -7.50 2.09 -15.11
C VAL A 87 -7.84 3.58 -15.12
N THR A 88 -8.98 3.97 -15.68
CA THR A 88 -9.37 5.39 -15.75
C THR A 88 -9.51 6.00 -14.35
N THR A 89 -10.18 5.29 -13.45
CA THR A 89 -10.35 5.74 -12.08
C THR A 89 -9.00 5.88 -11.38
N LEU A 90 -8.09 4.93 -11.61
CA LEU A 90 -6.76 4.96 -11.03
C LEU A 90 -5.92 6.13 -11.54
N LEU A 91 -5.98 6.42 -12.83
CA LEU A 91 -5.25 7.54 -13.40
C LEU A 91 -5.71 8.87 -12.79
N THR A 92 -7.02 9.01 -12.58
CA THR A 92 -7.56 10.19 -11.90
C THR A 92 -7.00 10.31 -10.49
N ALA A 93 -6.98 9.21 -9.74
CA ALA A 93 -6.48 9.21 -8.37
C ALA A 93 -4.98 9.54 -8.31
N ILE A 94 -4.19 9.04 -9.26
CA ILE A 94 -2.77 9.38 -9.34
C ILE A 94 -2.60 10.89 -9.59
N ASN A 95 -3.36 11.42 -10.55
CA ASN A 95 -3.26 12.84 -10.90
C ASN A 95 -3.70 13.76 -9.76
N GLN A 96 -4.58 13.29 -8.89
CA GLN A 96 -5.02 14.05 -7.73
C GLN A 96 -4.12 13.84 -6.50
N GLY A 97 -3.05 13.06 -6.65
CA GLY A 97 -2.12 12.80 -5.57
C GLY A 97 -2.63 11.84 -4.51
N GLU A 98 -3.71 11.10 -4.81
CA GLU A 98 -4.27 10.16 -3.85
C GLU A 98 -3.49 8.86 -3.79
N ILE A 99 -2.87 8.44 -4.89
CA ILE A 99 -2.02 7.25 -4.91
C ILE A 99 -0.68 7.54 -5.56
N TYR A 100 0.34 6.83 -5.10
CA TYR A 100 1.70 6.89 -5.63
C TYR A 100 1.82 6.00 -6.88
N LYS A 101 1.27 4.79 -6.80
CA LYS A 101 1.40 3.79 -7.86
C LYS A 101 0.28 2.77 -7.74
N TYR A 102 -0.07 2.12 -8.85
CA TYR A 102 -0.95 0.96 -8.79
C TYR A 102 -0.22 -0.27 -9.34
N ILE A 103 -0.64 -1.46 -8.86
CA ILE A 103 -0.13 -2.75 -9.31
C ILE A 103 -1.33 -3.54 -9.80
N THR A 104 -1.26 -4.07 -11.01
CA THR A 104 -2.40 -4.83 -11.58
C THR A 104 -2.42 -6.26 -11.07
N LYS A 105 -3.62 -6.78 -10.82
CA LYS A 105 -3.85 -8.19 -10.50
C LYS A 105 -4.13 -8.96 -11.80
N PRO A 106 -3.55 -10.13 -12.01
CA PRO A 106 -2.47 -10.73 -11.21
C PRO A 106 -1.13 -10.07 -11.48
N TRP A 107 -0.19 -10.23 -10.55
CA TRP A 107 1.15 -9.68 -10.67
C TRP A 107 2.20 -10.78 -10.64
N GLU A 108 3.39 -10.47 -11.13
CA GLU A 108 4.57 -11.30 -10.94
C GLU A 108 5.27 -10.87 -9.66
N LEU A 109 5.43 -11.80 -8.71
CA LEU A 109 5.94 -11.44 -7.40
C LEU A 109 7.37 -10.89 -7.46
N GLU A 110 8.27 -11.61 -8.15
CA GLU A 110 9.69 -11.23 -8.18
C GLU A 110 9.98 -10.06 -9.10
N GLU A 111 9.32 -9.98 -10.26
CA GLU A 111 9.65 -8.99 -11.29
C GLU A 111 8.81 -7.72 -11.23
N GLU A 112 7.62 -7.76 -10.62
CA GLU A 112 6.71 -6.62 -10.55
C GLU A 112 6.44 -6.16 -9.13
N PHE A 113 5.96 -7.07 -8.28
CA PHE A 113 5.46 -6.70 -6.96
C PHE A 113 6.58 -6.27 -6.01
N LYS A 114 7.58 -7.14 -5.84
CA LYS A 114 8.70 -6.82 -4.95
C LYS A 114 9.43 -5.55 -5.36
N PRO A 115 9.78 -5.36 -6.65
CA PRO A 115 10.42 -4.11 -7.06
C PRO A 115 9.56 -2.88 -6.79
N ALA A 116 8.25 -2.98 -7.00
CA ALA A 116 7.35 -1.84 -6.76
C ALA A 116 7.35 -1.43 -5.28
N ILE A 117 7.31 -2.40 -4.38
CA ILE A 117 7.31 -2.11 -2.94
C ILE A 117 8.68 -1.56 -2.52
N ARG A 118 9.78 -2.12 -3.03
CA ARG A 118 11.12 -1.61 -2.75
C ARG A 118 11.28 -0.17 -3.22
N GLN A 119 10.75 0.15 -4.39
CA GLN A 119 10.77 1.52 -4.91
C GLN A 119 9.97 2.47 -4.02
N ALA A 120 8.84 2.01 -3.49
CA ALA A 120 8.04 2.82 -2.58
C ALA A 120 8.80 3.11 -1.28
N VAL A 121 9.52 2.14 -0.76
CA VAL A 121 10.36 2.34 0.43
C VAL A 121 11.45 3.36 0.14
N GLU A 122 12.11 3.25 -1.02
CA GLU A 122 13.13 4.22 -1.42
C GLU A 122 12.54 5.61 -1.59
N TYR A 123 11.35 5.70 -2.16
CA TYR A 123 10.66 6.97 -2.33
C TYR A 123 10.34 7.60 -0.98
N TYR A 124 9.86 6.81 -0.03
CA TYR A 124 9.61 7.30 1.33
C TYR A 124 10.89 7.86 1.95
N ASN A 125 11.97 7.12 1.85
CA ASN A 125 13.26 7.54 2.41
C ASN A 125 13.79 8.81 1.73
N SER A 126 13.59 8.93 0.43
CA SER A 126 13.98 10.12 -0.33
C SER A 126 13.21 11.36 0.12
N LYS A 127 11.91 11.22 0.38
CA LYS A 127 11.09 12.32 0.89
C LYS A 127 11.58 12.81 2.24
N LEU A 128 11.97 11.90 3.13
CA LEU A 128 12.50 12.27 4.44
C LEU A 128 13.81 13.05 4.30
N SER A 129 14.71 12.60 3.42
CA SER A 129 15.97 13.30 3.19
C SER A 129 15.75 14.71 2.67
N ASN A 130 14.81 14.87 1.73
CA ASN A 130 14.50 16.19 1.19
C ASN A 130 13.85 17.10 2.23
N ALA A 131 13.05 16.53 3.11
CA ALA A 131 12.39 17.33 4.16
C ALA A 131 13.36 17.84 5.22
N THR A 132 14.51 17.19 5.39
CA THR A 132 15.50 17.58 6.39
C THR A 132 16.53 18.58 5.86
N VAL A 133 16.49 18.85 4.58
CA VAL A 133 17.34 19.85 3.94
C VAL A 133 16.66 21.21 3.91
#